data_2dad6042a9663c550beae5fae6c24a3a
#
_entry.id   2dad6042a9663c550beae5fae6c24a3a
#
_cell.length_a   1.000
_cell.length_b   1.000
_cell.length_c   1.000
_cell.angle_alpha   90.00
_cell.angle_beta   90.00
_cell.angle_gamma   90.00
#
_symmetry.space_group_name_H-M   'P 1'
#
loop_
_entity.id
_entity.type
_entity.pdbx_description
1 polymer ?
#
loop_
_entity_poly.entity_id
_entity_poly.type
_entity_poly.pdbx_seq_one_letter_code
_entity_poly.pdbx_strand_id
1 'polypeptide(L)'
;HGHHRRQRQMCIRDRTYYSRMRTFQKWWANRLMNGGLNITEVMTLFWHSYFASAYSKVFYPQAMYQQNNIFRTFCMGNFKNLLRQVTFGPAMMIWLDISGSKKQAPNENFARELMELFTLGVDNYSQSDVVAASHAFTGYVTNGVETNYDFDTMEGWGYWWTDWHDFDDKTFMGQTGPWTGDDIINMILDRDECALHI
;
A
#
# COMPACT_ATOMS: atom_id res chain seq x y z
N HIS A 1 -5.44 38.41 -3.40
CA HIS A 1 -4.20 38.09 -2.63
C HIS A 1 -4.14 36.64 -2.12
N GLY A 2 -5.24 35.94 -1.85
CA GLY A 2 -5.23 34.57 -1.34
C GLY A 2 -4.79 33.49 -2.34
N HIS A 3 -5.12 33.65 -3.62
CA HIS A 3 -4.82 32.65 -4.67
C HIS A 3 -3.32 32.53 -4.95
N HIS A 4 -2.61 33.67 -5.05
CA HIS A 4 -1.15 33.69 -5.28
C HIS A 4 -0.36 33.15 -4.08
N ARG A 5 -0.88 33.31 -2.85
CA ARG A 5 -0.22 32.77 -1.65
C ARG A 5 -0.30 31.24 -1.60
N ARG A 6 -1.46 30.66 -1.95
CA ARG A 6 -1.64 29.20 -2.06
C ARG A 6 -0.77 28.58 -3.16
N GLN A 7 -0.71 29.23 -4.34
CA GLN A 7 0.14 28.76 -5.43
C GLN A 7 1.63 28.77 -5.05
N ARG A 8 2.13 29.83 -4.39
CA ARG A 8 3.51 29.89 -3.87
C ARG A 8 3.81 28.80 -2.86
N GLN A 9 2.91 28.56 -1.93
CA GLN A 9 3.08 27.49 -0.93
C GLN A 9 3.12 26.11 -1.59
N MET A 10 2.27 25.86 -2.59
CA MET A 10 2.26 24.62 -3.35
C MET A 10 3.58 24.41 -4.10
N CYS A 11 4.09 25.41 -4.82
CA CYS A 11 5.38 25.33 -5.52
C CYS A 11 6.59 25.11 -4.59
N ILE A 12 6.58 25.71 -3.39
CA ILE A 12 7.65 25.51 -2.40
C ILE A 12 7.60 24.08 -1.87
N ARG A 13 6.42 23.55 -1.56
CA ARG A 13 6.20 22.19 -1.10
C ARG A 13 6.67 21.17 -2.14
N ASP A 14 6.32 21.36 -3.40
CA ASP A 14 6.69 20.47 -4.51
C ASP A 14 8.22 20.40 -4.67
N ARG A 15 8.93 21.54 -4.61
CA ARG A 15 10.40 21.58 -4.64
C ARG A 15 11.01 20.84 -3.46
N THR A 16 10.44 20.97 -2.28
CA THR A 16 10.92 20.30 -1.07
C THR A 16 10.70 18.79 -1.17
N TYR A 17 9.54 18.35 -1.65
CA TYR A 17 9.25 16.92 -1.83
C TYR A 17 10.15 16.29 -2.89
N TYR A 18 10.34 16.96 -4.03
CA TYR A 18 11.27 16.50 -5.05
C TYR A 18 12.70 16.39 -4.51
N SER A 19 13.18 17.39 -3.78
CA SER A 19 14.50 17.35 -3.14
C SER A 19 14.64 16.20 -2.16
N ARG A 20 13.65 15.97 -1.30
CA ARG A 20 13.62 14.86 -0.35
C ARG A 20 13.61 13.50 -1.06
N MET A 21 12.81 13.35 -2.12
CA MET A 21 12.80 12.13 -2.92
C MET A 21 14.16 11.84 -3.56
N ARG A 22 14.82 12.86 -4.11
CA ARG A 22 16.19 12.74 -4.65
C ARG A 22 17.20 12.34 -3.58
N THR A 23 17.07 12.87 -2.38
CA THR A 23 17.92 12.49 -1.23
C THR A 23 17.68 11.02 -0.86
N PHE A 24 16.44 10.59 -0.78
CA PHE A 24 16.08 9.19 -0.52
C PHE A 24 16.63 8.26 -1.60
N GLN A 25 16.45 8.57 -2.88
CA GLN A 25 16.99 7.78 -3.99
C GLN A 25 18.52 7.63 -3.91
N LYS A 26 19.23 8.72 -3.66
CA LYS A 26 20.70 8.72 -3.50
C LYS A 26 21.13 7.87 -2.30
N TRP A 27 20.43 8.01 -1.18
CA TRP A 27 20.71 7.23 0.03
C TRP A 27 20.52 5.73 -0.23
N TRP A 28 19.44 5.33 -0.87
CA TRP A 28 19.19 3.92 -1.15
C TRP A 28 20.15 3.37 -2.21
N ALA A 29 20.40 4.09 -3.28
CA ALA A 29 21.42 3.72 -4.27
C ALA A 29 22.81 3.53 -3.62
N ASN A 30 23.19 4.42 -2.72
CA ASN A 30 24.47 4.29 -1.99
C ASN A 30 24.50 3.03 -1.12
N ARG A 31 23.40 2.65 -0.47
CA ARG A 31 23.31 1.39 0.29
C ARG A 31 23.45 0.17 -0.61
N LEU A 32 22.80 0.17 -1.77
CA LEU A 32 22.90 -0.94 -2.75
C LEU A 32 24.31 -1.08 -3.32
N MET A 33 25.00 0.03 -3.59
CA MET A 33 26.31 0.02 -4.23
C MET A 33 27.47 -0.21 -3.23
N ASN A 34 27.38 0.32 -2.04
CA ASN A 34 28.49 0.36 -1.08
C ASN A 34 28.24 -0.49 0.18
N GLY A 35 27.07 -1.14 0.29
CA GLY A 35 26.71 -1.97 1.45
C GLY A 35 27.34 -3.37 1.47
N GLY A 36 28.18 -3.71 0.52
CA GLY A 36 28.72 -5.05 0.36
C GLY A 36 27.64 -6.07 -0.04
N LEU A 37 27.89 -7.36 0.15
CA LEU A 37 26.92 -8.44 -0.08
C LEU A 37 25.88 -8.45 1.04
N ASN A 38 24.89 -7.59 0.92
CA ASN A 38 23.83 -7.44 1.91
C ASN A 38 22.50 -7.98 1.35
N ILE A 39 22.13 -9.18 1.78
CA ILE A 39 20.90 -9.85 1.35
C ILE A 39 19.65 -9.00 1.65
N THR A 40 19.65 -8.26 2.74
CA THR A 40 18.51 -7.39 3.10
C THR A 40 18.25 -6.32 2.03
N GLU A 41 19.28 -5.67 1.51
CA GLU A 41 19.10 -4.66 0.45
C GLU A 41 18.69 -5.30 -0.89
N VAL A 42 19.19 -6.50 -1.21
CA VAL A 42 18.79 -7.24 -2.39
C VAL A 42 17.31 -7.62 -2.31
N MET A 43 16.88 -8.16 -1.16
CA MET A 43 15.49 -8.52 -0.92
C MET A 43 14.58 -7.27 -0.84
N THR A 44 15.08 -6.16 -0.32
CA THR A 44 14.34 -4.88 -0.34
C THR A 44 14.07 -4.43 -1.78
N LEU A 45 15.06 -4.57 -2.67
CA LEU A 45 14.89 -4.26 -4.09
C LEU A 45 13.93 -5.24 -4.78
N PHE A 46 14.03 -6.54 -4.47
CA PHE A 46 13.11 -7.56 -4.96
C PHE A 46 11.66 -7.22 -4.59
N TRP A 47 11.38 -6.96 -3.30
CA TRP A 47 10.04 -6.62 -2.85
C TRP A 47 9.54 -5.26 -3.39
N HIS A 48 10.44 -4.31 -3.61
CA HIS A 48 10.06 -3.05 -4.27
C HIS A 48 9.67 -3.26 -5.75
N SER A 49 10.27 -4.22 -6.42
CA SER A 49 9.89 -4.60 -7.78
C SER A 49 8.59 -5.40 -7.82
N TYR A 50 8.37 -6.25 -6.83
CA TYR A 50 7.17 -7.08 -6.69
C TYR A 50 5.94 -6.23 -6.33
N PHE A 51 6.02 -5.44 -5.28
CA PHE A 51 4.99 -4.49 -4.85
C PHE A 51 5.25 -3.11 -5.47
N ALA A 52 5.25 -3.05 -6.79
CA ALA A 52 5.64 -1.85 -7.52
C ALA A 52 4.76 -0.65 -7.15
N SER A 53 5.40 0.47 -6.88
CA SER A 53 4.78 1.78 -6.73
C SER A 53 5.71 2.87 -7.26
N ALA A 54 5.16 4.01 -7.67
CA ALA A 54 5.97 5.08 -8.24
C ALA A 54 5.69 6.43 -7.59
N TYR A 55 6.77 7.16 -7.33
CA TYR A 55 6.70 8.53 -6.81
C TYR A 55 5.85 9.46 -7.68
N SER A 56 5.78 9.22 -8.98
CA SER A 56 4.97 10.02 -9.92
C SER A 56 3.48 10.06 -9.59
N LYS A 57 2.94 9.00 -8.93
CA LYS A 57 1.55 8.95 -8.44
C LYS A 57 1.47 9.13 -6.93
N VAL A 58 2.35 8.48 -6.17
CA VAL A 58 2.34 8.57 -4.70
C VAL A 58 2.64 9.99 -4.23
N PHE A 59 3.60 10.67 -4.86
CA PHE A 59 3.98 12.07 -4.64
C PHE A 59 4.53 12.43 -3.25
N TYR A 60 4.53 11.51 -2.29
CA TYR A 60 5.02 11.72 -0.92
C TYR A 60 6.32 10.93 -0.70
N PRO A 61 7.49 11.61 -0.58
CA PRO A 61 8.77 10.95 -0.33
C PRO A 61 8.76 10.11 0.94
N GLN A 62 8.03 10.55 1.95
CA GLN A 62 7.87 9.87 3.23
C GLN A 62 7.18 8.52 3.06
N ALA A 63 6.08 8.47 2.30
CA ALA A 63 5.37 7.23 2.01
C ALA A 63 6.25 6.23 1.25
N MET A 64 7.03 6.72 0.28
CA MET A 64 8.01 5.90 -0.46
C MET A 64 9.13 5.38 0.44
N TYR A 65 9.64 6.21 1.35
CA TYR A 65 10.64 5.81 2.33
C TYR A 65 10.08 4.77 3.30
N GLN A 66 8.86 4.97 3.79
CA GLN A 66 8.21 4.00 4.68
C GLN A 66 8.00 2.66 3.99
N GLN A 67 7.52 2.63 2.75
CA GLN A 67 7.38 1.39 2.00
C GLN A 67 8.72 0.66 1.85
N ASN A 68 9.79 1.38 1.54
CA ASN A 68 11.13 0.82 1.48
C ASN A 68 11.58 0.25 2.85
N ASN A 69 11.20 0.91 3.93
CA ASN A 69 11.49 0.45 5.29
C ASN A 69 10.67 -0.80 5.68
N ILE A 70 9.41 -0.88 5.27
CA ILE A 70 8.58 -2.09 5.40
C ILE A 70 9.27 -3.26 4.69
N PHE A 71 9.67 -3.08 3.45
CA PHE A 71 10.39 -4.12 2.70
C PHE A 71 11.65 -4.57 3.43
N ARG A 72 12.46 -3.65 3.92
CA ARG A 72 13.70 -3.96 4.64
C ARG A 72 13.46 -4.71 5.94
N THR A 73 12.43 -4.32 6.68
CA THR A 73 12.10 -4.94 7.97
C THR A 73 11.53 -6.36 7.82
N PHE A 74 10.74 -6.58 6.78
CA PHE A 74 10.01 -7.83 6.60
C PHE A 74 10.57 -8.71 5.46
N CYS A 75 11.68 -8.31 4.83
CA CYS A 75 12.21 -8.93 3.60
C CYS A 75 12.51 -10.42 3.69
N MET A 76 12.85 -10.93 4.88
CA MET A 76 13.18 -12.33 5.15
C MET A 76 12.19 -12.96 6.15
N GLY A 77 11.09 -12.27 6.42
CA GLY A 77 10.10 -12.69 7.40
C GLY A 77 8.93 -13.45 6.79
N ASN A 78 7.84 -13.50 7.54
CA ASN A 78 6.60 -14.11 7.10
C ASN A 78 5.90 -13.22 6.06
N PHE A 79 5.54 -13.80 4.92
CA PHE A 79 4.90 -13.08 3.80
C PHE A 79 3.57 -12.41 4.20
N LYS A 80 2.77 -13.04 5.06
CA LYS A 80 1.52 -12.44 5.57
C LYS A 80 1.77 -11.10 6.24
N ASN A 81 2.82 -11.02 7.08
CA ASN A 81 3.16 -9.78 7.76
C ASN A 81 3.61 -8.72 6.75
N LEU A 82 4.45 -9.09 5.79
CA LEU A 82 4.86 -8.20 4.72
C LEU A 82 3.66 -7.69 3.91
N LEU A 83 2.81 -8.60 3.44
CA LEU A 83 1.63 -8.27 2.63
C LEU A 83 0.70 -7.30 3.35
N ARG A 84 0.40 -7.56 4.64
CA ARG A 84 -0.44 -6.66 5.46
C ARG A 84 0.18 -5.27 5.59
N GLN A 85 1.47 -5.19 5.93
CA GLN A 85 2.16 -3.90 6.09
C GLN A 85 2.22 -3.11 4.79
N VAL A 86 2.41 -3.78 3.66
CA VAL A 86 2.41 -3.14 2.34
C VAL A 86 1.01 -2.69 1.95
N THR A 87 -0.01 -3.55 2.13
CA THR A 87 -1.41 -3.27 1.79
C THR A 87 -1.92 -2.01 2.49
N PHE A 88 -1.68 -1.91 3.78
CA PHE A 88 -2.14 -0.77 4.59
C PHE A 88 -1.08 0.34 4.71
N GLY A 89 0.04 0.19 4.01
CA GLY A 89 1.05 1.23 3.91
C GLY A 89 0.61 2.37 2.99
N PRO A 90 0.94 3.63 3.31
CA PRO A 90 0.42 4.81 2.62
C PRO A 90 0.79 4.85 1.13
N ALA A 91 1.98 4.36 0.77
CA ALA A 91 2.40 4.37 -0.63
C ALA A 91 1.48 3.47 -1.48
N MET A 92 1.18 2.26 -1.01
CA MET A 92 0.30 1.33 -1.72
C MET A 92 -1.16 1.80 -1.69
N MET A 93 -1.63 2.33 -0.56
CA MET A 93 -2.97 2.88 -0.44
C MET A 93 -3.22 4.04 -1.42
N ILE A 94 -2.22 4.86 -1.69
CA ILE A 94 -2.29 5.92 -2.69
C ILE A 94 -2.10 5.35 -4.11
N TRP A 95 -1.15 4.44 -4.28
CA TRP A 95 -0.81 3.87 -5.59
C TRP A 95 -1.98 3.13 -6.25
N LEU A 96 -2.72 2.35 -5.45
CA LEU A 96 -3.86 1.56 -5.93
C LEU A 96 -5.23 2.14 -5.52
N ASP A 97 -5.25 3.41 -5.05
CA ASP A 97 -6.46 4.17 -4.74
C ASP A 97 -7.37 3.50 -3.68
N ILE A 98 -6.79 2.77 -2.70
CA ILE A 98 -7.55 2.26 -1.55
C ILE A 98 -8.08 3.43 -0.73
N SER A 99 -7.23 4.44 -0.55
CA SER A 99 -7.60 5.64 0.18
C SER A 99 -8.72 6.37 -0.54
N GLY A 100 -9.88 6.42 0.10
CA GLY A 100 -11.09 6.99 -0.49
C GLY A 100 -12.10 5.95 -0.98
N SER A 101 -11.78 4.66 -0.93
CA SER A 101 -12.73 3.57 -1.16
C SER A 101 -13.79 3.55 -0.04
N LYS A 102 -15.06 3.60 -0.41
CA LYS A 102 -16.19 3.63 0.53
C LYS A 102 -17.35 2.77 0.03
N LYS A 103 -18.25 2.37 0.94
CA LYS A 103 -19.39 1.50 0.66
C LYS A 103 -20.16 1.89 -0.61
N GLN A 104 -20.36 3.19 -0.86
CA GLN A 104 -21.11 3.68 -2.01
C GLN A 104 -20.30 3.72 -3.33
N ALA A 105 -18.97 3.60 -3.21
CA ALA A 105 -18.04 3.63 -4.33
C ALA A 105 -16.79 2.80 -4.00
N PRO A 106 -16.91 1.47 -3.89
CA PRO A 106 -15.79 0.58 -3.62
C PRO A 106 -14.84 0.57 -4.83
N ASN A 107 -13.54 0.45 -4.54
CA ASN A 107 -12.50 0.45 -5.57
C ASN A 107 -12.06 -0.99 -5.87
N GLU A 108 -12.42 -1.49 -7.05
CA GLU A 108 -12.03 -2.82 -7.49
C GLU A 108 -10.55 -2.94 -7.89
N ASN A 109 -9.90 -1.84 -8.25
CA ASN A 109 -8.53 -1.89 -8.77
C ASN A 109 -7.58 -2.55 -7.77
N PHE A 110 -7.61 -2.11 -6.50
CA PHE A 110 -6.76 -2.70 -5.48
C PHE A 110 -7.08 -4.19 -5.26
N ALA A 111 -8.37 -4.55 -5.15
CA ALA A 111 -8.78 -5.93 -4.92
C ALA A 111 -8.30 -6.85 -6.05
N ARG A 112 -8.36 -6.38 -7.29
CA ARG A 112 -7.87 -7.10 -8.46
C ARG A 112 -6.35 -7.27 -8.42
N GLU A 113 -5.59 -6.20 -8.22
CA GLU A 113 -4.14 -6.24 -8.16
C GLU A 113 -3.63 -7.11 -7.01
N LEU A 114 -4.31 -7.08 -5.86
CA LEU A 114 -4.00 -7.94 -4.72
C LEU A 114 -4.06 -9.42 -5.11
N MET A 115 -5.13 -9.83 -5.78
CA MET A 115 -5.32 -11.23 -6.16
C MET A 115 -4.47 -11.61 -7.38
N GLU A 116 -4.42 -10.75 -8.39
CA GLU A 116 -3.78 -11.06 -9.67
C GLU A 116 -2.25 -10.99 -9.60
N LEU A 117 -1.71 -9.88 -9.08
CA LEU A 117 -0.27 -9.62 -9.11
C LEU A 117 0.44 -10.07 -7.84
N PHE A 118 -0.21 -9.93 -6.67
CA PHE A 118 0.50 -10.06 -5.41
C PHE A 118 0.27 -11.40 -4.70
N THR A 119 -0.76 -12.19 -5.09
CA THR A 119 -1.08 -13.38 -4.30
C THR A 119 -1.48 -14.62 -5.09
N LEU A 120 -2.55 -14.57 -5.86
CA LEU A 120 -3.16 -15.78 -6.45
C LEU A 120 -2.72 -16.04 -7.89
N GLY A 121 -2.40 -14.98 -8.63
CA GLY A 121 -2.21 -15.06 -10.08
C GLY A 121 -3.52 -15.08 -10.86
N VAL A 122 -3.40 -14.98 -12.18
CA VAL A 122 -4.54 -14.96 -13.12
C VAL A 122 -5.31 -16.29 -13.02
N ASP A 123 -6.62 -16.23 -13.23
CA ASP A 123 -7.55 -17.37 -13.30
C ASP A 123 -7.84 -18.11 -11.97
N ASN A 124 -7.27 -17.67 -10.84
CA ASN A 124 -7.49 -18.28 -9.53
C ASN A 124 -8.53 -17.55 -8.66
N TYR A 125 -9.26 -16.60 -9.23
CA TYR A 125 -10.34 -15.84 -8.60
C TYR A 125 -11.40 -15.44 -9.63
N SER A 126 -12.59 -15.13 -9.18
CA SER A 126 -13.69 -14.69 -10.03
C SER A 126 -13.91 -13.18 -9.97
N GLN A 127 -14.64 -12.61 -10.92
CA GLN A 127 -15.07 -11.20 -10.86
C GLN A 127 -15.92 -10.92 -9.62
N SER A 128 -16.73 -11.88 -9.15
CA SER A 128 -17.50 -11.74 -7.90
C SER A 128 -16.60 -11.65 -6.67
N ASP A 129 -15.46 -12.35 -6.67
CA ASP A 129 -14.48 -12.22 -5.59
C ASP A 129 -13.82 -10.84 -5.59
N VAL A 130 -13.53 -10.28 -6.77
CA VAL A 130 -13.03 -8.89 -6.88
C VAL A 130 -14.00 -7.90 -6.28
N VAL A 131 -15.28 -8.02 -6.61
CA VAL A 131 -16.33 -7.15 -6.06
C VAL A 131 -16.44 -7.31 -4.55
N ALA A 132 -16.50 -8.55 -4.04
CA ALA A 132 -16.58 -8.83 -2.61
C ALA A 132 -15.37 -8.25 -1.84
N ALA A 133 -14.17 -8.48 -2.35
CA ALA A 133 -12.94 -7.93 -1.78
C ALA A 133 -12.93 -6.39 -1.81
N SER A 134 -13.36 -5.75 -2.90
CA SER A 134 -13.41 -4.29 -3.00
C SER A 134 -14.30 -3.67 -1.91
N HIS A 135 -15.42 -4.29 -1.58
CA HIS A 135 -16.29 -3.88 -0.47
C HIS A 135 -15.62 -4.10 0.90
N ALA A 136 -14.87 -5.19 1.07
CA ALA A 136 -14.13 -5.47 2.30
C ALA A 136 -13.00 -4.47 2.56
N PHE A 137 -12.39 -3.92 1.49
CA PHE A 137 -11.35 -2.89 1.57
C PHE A 137 -11.87 -1.46 1.63
N THR A 138 -13.17 -1.24 1.86
CA THR A 138 -13.75 0.09 2.09
C THR A 138 -13.40 0.63 3.48
N GLY A 139 -13.32 1.95 3.61
CA GLY A 139 -13.11 2.64 4.89
C GLY A 139 -11.64 2.78 5.31
N TYR A 140 -10.69 2.19 4.58
CA TYR A 140 -9.26 2.44 4.83
C TYR A 140 -8.85 3.77 4.20
N VAL A 141 -8.31 4.67 5.02
CA VAL A 141 -7.97 6.04 4.63
C VAL A 141 -6.55 6.36 5.05
N THR A 142 -5.76 6.98 4.19
CA THR A 142 -4.52 7.62 4.62
C THR A 142 -4.86 9.00 5.18
N ASN A 143 -4.34 9.34 6.35
CA ASN A 143 -4.19 10.73 6.71
C ASN A 143 -3.41 11.39 5.58
N GLY A 144 -4.08 12.33 4.89
CA GLY A 144 -3.35 13.13 3.92
C GLY A 144 -2.06 13.58 4.62
N VAL A 145 -0.93 13.23 4.06
CA VAL A 145 0.43 13.47 4.56
C VAL A 145 0.69 14.94 4.93
N GLU A 146 -0.35 15.73 4.93
CA GLU A 146 -0.29 17.18 4.99
C GLU A 146 -0.16 17.76 6.39
N THR A 147 -0.53 17.07 7.46
CA THR A 147 -0.74 17.85 8.67
C THR A 147 -0.04 17.41 9.95
N ASN A 148 0.22 16.14 10.25
CA ASN A 148 0.84 15.80 11.54
C ASN A 148 1.47 14.40 11.55
N TYR A 149 2.25 14.07 10.54
CA TYR A 149 2.99 12.83 10.57
C TYR A 149 4.19 12.96 11.52
N ASP A 150 4.22 12.13 12.53
CA ASP A 150 5.38 11.94 13.38
C ASP A 150 6.32 10.91 12.74
N PHE A 151 7.47 11.39 12.29
CA PHE A 151 8.48 10.55 11.66
C PHE A 151 9.17 9.60 12.64
N ASP A 152 9.15 9.90 13.91
CA ASP A 152 9.84 9.11 14.94
C ASP A 152 8.98 7.94 15.42
N THR A 153 7.66 8.14 15.49
CA THR A 153 6.71 7.10 15.92
C THR A 153 6.08 6.32 14.77
N MET A 154 6.21 6.81 13.54
CA MET A 154 5.52 6.25 12.35
C MET A 154 3.98 6.24 12.48
N GLU A 155 3.42 7.01 13.38
CA GLU A 155 1.98 7.14 13.58
C GLU A 155 1.36 8.13 12.58
N GLY A 156 0.12 7.89 12.20
CA GLY A 156 -0.66 8.83 11.40
C GLY A 156 -0.87 8.46 9.93
N TRP A 157 -0.47 7.26 9.51
CA TRP A 157 -0.49 6.90 8.09
C TRP A 157 -1.80 6.33 7.57
N GLY A 158 -2.40 5.45 8.26
CA GLY A 158 -3.65 4.84 7.87
C GLY A 158 -4.57 4.71 9.07
N TYR A 159 -5.80 5.04 8.91
CA TYR A 159 -6.83 4.78 9.87
C TYR A 159 -8.05 4.20 9.18
N TRP A 160 -8.84 3.47 9.95
CA TRP A 160 -10.08 2.90 9.46
C TRP A 160 -11.23 3.82 9.83
N TRP A 161 -11.89 4.37 8.81
CA TRP A 161 -13.06 5.21 8.97
C TRP A 161 -14.31 4.33 8.85
N THR A 162 -14.89 3.99 9.98
CA THR A 162 -16.02 3.07 10.08
C THR A 162 -17.25 3.52 9.27
N ASP A 163 -17.52 4.83 9.18
CA ASP A 163 -18.64 5.37 8.41
C ASP A 163 -18.53 5.11 6.90
N TRP A 164 -17.34 4.81 6.41
CA TRP A 164 -17.09 4.49 5.01
C TRP A 164 -17.03 2.99 4.74
N HIS A 165 -16.89 2.18 5.79
CA HIS A 165 -16.79 0.73 5.62
C HIS A 165 -18.15 0.10 5.30
N ASP A 166 -18.11 -0.94 4.47
CA ASP A 166 -19.25 -1.78 4.18
C ASP A 166 -19.30 -2.98 5.14
N PHE A 167 -20.23 -2.92 6.11
CA PHE A 167 -20.46 -3.98 7.08
C PHE A 167 -21.44 -5.06 6.61
N ASP A 168 -21.99 -4.95 5.40
CA ASP A 168 -22.90 -5.96 4.87
C ASP A 168 -22.12 -7.25 4.60
N ASP A 169 -22.84 -8.39 4.62
CA ASP A 169 -22.26 -9.68 4.29
C ASP A 169 -21.77 -9.71 2.83
N LYS A 170 -20.58 -10.26 2.63
CA LYS A 170 -19.91 -10.43 1.35
C LYS A 170 -19.60 -11.90 1.13
N THR A 171 -19.86 -12.43 -0.04
CA THR A 171 -19.43 -13.79 -0.41
C THR A 171 -18.09 -13.70 -1.13
N PHE A 172 -17.02 -14.15 -0.49
CA PHE A 172 -15.67 -14.19 -1.04
C PHE A 172 -15.16 -15.64 -1.01
N MET A 173 -14.75 -16.15 -2.17
CA MET A 173 -14.26 -17.54 -2.35
C MET A 173 -15.18 -18.57 -1.71
N GLY A 174 -16.49 -18.39 -1.87
CA GLY A 174 -17.52 -19.32 -1.36
C GLY A 174 -17.86 -19.17 0.13
N GLN A 175 -17.23 -18.26 0.85
CA GLN A 175 -17.50 -17.98 2.25
C GLN A 175 -18.26 -16.66 2.39
N THR A 176 -19.35 -16.64 3.18
CA THR A 176 -20.18 -15.44 3.37
C THR A 176 -20.03 -14.91 4.80
N GLY A 177 -19.82 -13.59 4.91
CA GLY A 177 -19.71 -12.89 6.18
C GLY A 177 -19.40 -11.41 6.03
N PRO A 178 -19.35 -10.65 7.14
CA PRO A 178 -19.07 -9.22 7.17
C PRO A 178 -17.54 -8.95 7.08
N TRP A 179 -16.92 -9.48 6.03
CA TRP A 179 -15.48 -9.51 5.88
C TRP A 179 -14.86 -8.12 5.79
N THR A 180 -13.72 -7.96 6.46
CA THR A 180 -12.81 -6.80 6.37
C THR A 180 -11.64 -7.11 5.44
N GLY A 181 -10.83 -6.11 5.11
CA GLY A 181 -9.62 -6.32 4.30
C GLY A 181 -8.64 -7.31 4.91
N ASP A 182 -8.53 -7.36 6.25
CA ASP A 182 -7.69 -8.34 6.94
C ASP A 182 -8.22 -9.77 6.78
N ASP A 183 -9.55 -9.96 6.79
CA ASP A 183 -10.16 -11.27 6.57
C ASP A 183 -9.92 -11.76 5.15
N ILE A 184 -10.05 -10.86 4.15
CA ILE A 184 -9.74 -11.17 2.75
C ILE A 184 -8.29 -11.61 2.58
N ILE A 185 -7.33 -10.88 3.18
CA ILE A 185 -5.90 -11.27 3.15
C ILE A 185 -5.71 -12.66 3.76
N ASN A 186 -6.35 -12.96 4.90
CA ASN A 186 -6.24 -14.27 5.53
C ASN A 186 -6.77 -15.38 4.62
N MET A 187 -7.98 -15.22 4.07
CA MET A 187 -8.59 -16.19 3.17
C MET A 187 -7.77 -16.43 1.90
N ILE A 188 -7.15 -15.40 1.35
CA ILE A 188 -6.24 -15.53 0.20
C ILE A 188 -5.00 -16.34 0.58
N LEU A 189 -4.39 -16.07 1.73
CA LEU A 189 -3.17 -16.72 2.19
C LEU A 189 -3.36 -18.18 2.61
N ASP A 190 -4.59 -18.60 2.88
CA ASP A 190 -4.95 -19.99 3.15
C ASP A 190 -5.09 -20.84 1.87
N ARG A 191 -4.92 -20.22 0.69
CA ARG A 191 -5.00 -20.87 -0.61
C ARG A 191 -3.63 -21.40 -1.06
N ASP A 192 -3.60 -22.63 -1.57
CA ASP A 192 -2.37 -23.22 -2.13
C ASP A 192 -1.83 -22.43 -3.32
N GLU A 193 -2.73 -21.85 -4.14
CA GLU A 193 -2.39 -21.03 -5.29
C GLU A 193 -1.53 -19.82 -4.90
N CYS A 194 -1.76 -19.26 -3.72
CA CYS A 194 -0.96 -18.13 -3.21
C CYS A 194 0.50 -18.54 -2.96
N ALA A 195 0.72 -19.72 -2.36
CA ALA A 195 2.08 -20.23 -2.12
C ALA A 195 2.82 -20.61 -3.41
N LEU A 196 2.09 -20.92 -4.47
CA LEU A 196 2.67 -21.26 -5.78
C LEU A 196 2.98 -20.03 -6.63
N HIS A 197 2.32 -18.91 -6.37
CA HIS A 197 2.48 -17.66 -7.14
C HIS A 197 3.67 -16.82 -6.65
N ILE A 198 3.99 -16.86 -5.35
CA ILE A 198 5.07 -16.10 -4.71
C ILE A 198 6.41 -16.82 -4.89
#